data_5332b73bb3d1040662783c257831c838
#
_entry.id   5332b73bb3d1040662783c257831c838
#
_cell.length_a   1.000
_cell.length_b   1.000
_cell.length_c   1.000
_cell.angle_alpha   90.00
_cell.angle_beta   90.00
_cell.angle_gamma   90.00
#
_symmetry.space_group_name_H-M   'P 1'
#
loop_
_entity.id
_entity.type
_entity.pdbx_description
1 polymer ?
#
loop_
_entity_poly.entity_id
_entity_poly.type
_entity_poly.pdbx_seq_one_letter_code
_entity_poly.pdbx_strand_id
1 'polypeptide(L)'
;EAMGDELIKRSGQVMAPTPRALALWPAVREALRQLQDVISPSTFVPAEAKATFVLAMADATSAELLPGLMAKLERDAPGLSVRVVPLITRDPRPLLEKDEADMAVGYFPSVLGDLTARAQAGEAIGFATQRLFSGEYVCAMRHDHPLAKGPLTLNRFCNARHVLVSYSGRPFGFIDEALAVLGRERHIALTVNQ
;
A
#
# COMPACT_ATOMS: atom_id res chain seq x y z
N GLU A 1 29.34 17.92 -14.82
CA GLU A 1 29.88 18.02 -16.22
C GLU A 1 30.05 16.67 -16.90
N ALA A 2 30.18 15.56 -16.18
CA ALA A 2 30.39 14.23 -16.76
C ALA A 2 29.23 13.71 -17.67
N MET A 3 28.06 14.33 -17.62
CA MET A 3 26.89 13.89 -18.39
C MET A 3 26.41 14.91 -19.44
N GLY A 4 27.03 16.08 -19.56
CA GLY A 4 26.67 17.10 -20.56
C GLY A 4 25.28 17.73 -20.43
N ASP A 5 24.52 17.37 -19.40
CA ASP A 5 23.16 17.83 -19.17
C ASP A 5 22.97 18.30 -17.72
N GLU A 6 22.16 19.33 -17.53
CA GLU A 6 21.72 19.75 -16.21
C GLU A 6 20.76 18.71 -15.62
N LEU A 7 21.02 18.28 -14.39
CA LEU A 7 20.17 17.33 -13.68
C LEU A 7 19.16 18.02 -12.76
N ILE A 8 19.43 19.28 -12.36
CA ILE A 8 18.57 20.08 -11.51
C ILE A 8 18.39 21.45 -12.14
N LYS A 9 17.18 21.92 -12.26
CA LYS A 9 16.87 23.25 -12.79
C LYS A 9 15.98 24.03 -11.81
N ARG A 10 16.09 25.35 -11.87
CA ARG A 10 15.22 26.24 -11.11
C ARG A 10 13.86 26.35 -11.82
N SER A 11 12.79 26.01 -11.09
CA SER A 11 11.40 26.20 -11.54
C SER A 11 10.71 27.15 -10.54
N GLY A 12 10.68 28.43 -10.90
CA GLY A 12 10.23 29.49 -9.98
C GLY A 12 11.19 29.68 -8.80
N GLN A 13 10.67 29.48 -7.57
CA GLN A 13 11.46 29.55 -6.35
C GLN A 13 11.97 28.18 -5.85
N VAL A 14 11.68 27.10 -6.56
CA VAL A 14 12.01 25.73 -6.14
C VAL A 14 13.01 25.12 -7.12
N MET A 15 13.98 24.37 -6.61
CA MET A 15 14.86 23.51 -7.42
C MET A 15 14.13 22.21 -7.72
N ALA A 16 14.05 21.84 -8.99
CA ALA A 16 13.36 20.64 -9.44
C ALA A 16 14.27 19.79 -10.33
N PRO A 17 14.16 18.45 -10.26
CA PRO A 17 14.89 17.56 -11.15
C PRO A 17 14.42 17.74 -12.60
N THR A 18 15.37 17.63 -13.53
CA THR A 18 15.05 17.63 -14.97
C THR A 18 14.45 16.28 -15.39
N PRO A 19 13.77 16.19 -16.56
CA PRO A 19 13.32 14.92 -17.09
C PRO A 19 14.46 13.90 -17.23
N ARG A 20 15.66 14.35 -17.54
CA ARG A 20 16.86 13.53 -17.62
C ARG A 20 17.26 12.97 -16.25
N ALA A 21 17.21 13.79 -15.20
CA ALA A 21 17.47 13.35 -13.83
C ALA A 21 16.48 12.30 -13.39
N LEU A 22 15.20 12.50 -13.66
CA LEU A 22 14.15 11.54 -13.32
C LEU A 22 14.32 10.20 -14.05
N ALA A 23 14.74 10.23 -15.31
CA ALA A 23 15.01 9.01 -16.08
C ALA A 23 16.25 8.25 -15.59
N LEU A 24 17.27 8.95 -15.07
CA LEU A 24 18.49 8.34 -14.54
C LEU A 24 18.36 7.85 -13.10
N TRP A 25 17.45 8.46 -12.33
CA TRP A 25 17.34 8.23 -10.90
C TRP A 25 17.21 6.75 -10.51
N PRO A 26 16.34 5.93 -11.14
CA PRO A 26 16.22 4.52 -10.77
C PRO A 26 17.53 3.74 -10.89
N ALA A 27 18.28 3.97 -11.97
CA ALA A 27 19.56 3.29 -12.20
C ALA A 27 20.66 3.76 -11.21
N VAL A 28 20.72 5.07 -10.94
CA VAL A 28 21.69 5.63 -9.99
C VAL A 28 21.39 5.14 -8.58
N ARG A 29 20.11 5.15 -8.17
CA ARG A 29 19.68 4.64 -6.86
C ARG A 29 20.07 3.17 -6.66
N GLU A 30 19.79 2.35 -7.66
CA GLU A 30 20.13 0.92 -7.59
C GLU A 30 21.66 0.70 -7.51
N ALA A 31 22.44 1.44 -8.28
CA ALA A 31 23.91 1.35 -8.20
C ALA A 31 24.44 1.80 -6.83
N LEU A 32 23.89 2.87 -6.26
CA LEU A 32 24.24 3.33 -4.91
C LEU A 32 23.88 2.31 -3.84
N ARG A 33 22.70 1.67 -3.95
CA ARG A 33 22.27 0.60 -3.04
C ARG A 33 23.25 -0.58 -3.10
N GLN A 34 23.61 -1.04 -4.30
CA GLN A 34 24.57 -2.13 -4.47
C GLN A 34 25.96 -1.79 -3.89
N LEU A 35 26.41 -0.55 -4.07
CA LEU A 35 27.65 -0.08 -3.46
C LEU A 35 27.57 -0.08 -1.93
N GLN A 36 26.48 0.38 -1.36
CA GLN A 36 26.25 0.37 0.09
C GLN A 36 26.25 -1.07 0.64
N ASP A 37 25.60 -2.01 -0.05
CA ASP A 37 25.56 -3.42 0.34
C ASP A 37 26.96 -4.06 0.37
N VAL A 38 27.87 -3.62 -0.51
CA VAL A 38 29.27 -4.12 -0.58
C VAL A 38 30.16 -3.44 0.48
N ILE A 39 30.03 -2.13 0.66
CA ILE A 39 30.88 -1.34 1.57
C ILE A 39 30.51 -1.59 3.02
N SER A 40 29.25 -1.83 3.29
CA SER A 40 28.70 -2.09 4.62
C SER A 40 27.87 -3.38 4.60
N PRO A 41 28.49 -4.56 4.57
CA PRO A 41 27.79 -5.80 4.86
C PRO A 41 27.46 -5.81 6.35
N SER A 42 26.69 -4.84 6.80
CA SER A 42 26.26 -4.79 8.18
C SER A 42 25.20 -5.88 8.37
N THR A 43 25.56 -6.90 9.08
CA THR A 43 24.58 -7.78 9.71
C THR A 43 23.64 -6.85 10.48
N PHE A 44 22.41 -6.69 10.01
CA PHE A 44 21.42 -5.85 10.70
C PHE A 44 21.22 -6.40 12.11
N VAL A 45 21.63 -5.62 13.11
CA VAL A 45 21.44 -5.94 14.52
C VAL A 45 20.29 -5.08 15.05
N PRO A 46 19.10 -5.66 15.20
CA PRO A 46 17.91 -4.89 15.61
C PRO A 46 18.12 -4.07 16.88
N ALA A 47 18.78 -4.63 17.88
CA ALA A 47 19.00 -3.99 19.16
C ALA A 47 19.87 -2.71 19.12
N GLU A 48 20.71 -2.58 18.08
CA GLU A 48 21.63 -1.45 17.90
C GLU A 48 21.15 -0.48 16.80
N ALA A 49 20.19 -0.92 15.99
CA ALA A 49 19.69 -0.16 14.86
C ALA A 49 18.96 1.12 15.30
N LYS A 50 19.26 2.21 14.61
CA LYS A 50 18.57 3.50 14.76
C LYS A 50 18.09 3.95 13.40
N ALA A 51 16.79 3.82 13.19
CA ALA A 51 16.15 4.21 11.93
C ALA A 51 14.67 4.55 12.16
N THR A 52 14.09 5.26 11.21
CA THR A 52 12.63 5.47 11.16
C THR A 52 12.10 4.80 9.92
N PHE A 53 11.16 3.88 10.09
CA PHE A 53 10.42 3.27 8.99
C PHE A 53 9.09 3.95 8.78
N VAL A 54 8.78 4.26 7.53
CA VAL A 54 7.50 4.86 7.12
C VAL A 54 6.60 3.77 6.55
N LEU A 55 5.48 3.51 7.22
CA LEU A 55 4.51 2.50 6.82
C LEU A 55 3.26 3.16 6.25
N ALA A 56 2.92 2.86 5.00
CA ALA A 56 1.65 3.28 4.41
C ALA A 56 0.59 2.22 4.70
N MET A 57 -0.44 2.55 5.49
CA MET A 57 -1.53 1.63 5.80
C MET A 57 -2.83 2.37 6.16
N ALA A 58 -3.95 1.66 6.05
CA ALA A 58 -5.25 2.17 6.47
C ALA A 58 -5.40 2.12 8.00
N ASP A 59 -6.24 2.98 8.57
CA ASP A 59 -6.43 3.11 10.01
C ASP A 59 -6.83 1.79 10.70
N ALA A 60 -7.75 1.04 10.09
CA ALA A 60 -8.15 -0.27 10.61
C ALA A 60 -6.98 -1.27 10.66
N THR A 61 -6.12 -1.26 9.64
CA THR A 61 -4.90 -2.09 9.60
C THR A 61 -3.91 -1.63 10.66
N SER A 62 -3.76 -0.32 10.84
CA SER A 62 -2.91 0.28 11.87
C SER A 62 -3.36 -0.11 13.27
N ALA A 63 -4.66 -0.03 13.55
CA ALA A 63 -5.22 -0.38 14.85
C ALA A 63 -4.98 -1.84 15.22
N GLU A 64 -4.99 -2.74 14.25
CA GLU A 64 -4.76 -4.18 14.46
C GLU A 64 -3.27 -4.52 14.61
N LEU A 65 -2.42 -3.97 13.74
CA LEU A 65 -1.01 -4.39 13.66
C LEU A 65 -0.08 -3.62 14.59
N LEU A 66 -0.30 -2.30 14.80
CA LEU A 66 0.67 -1.48 15.52
C LEU A 66 0.87 -1.87 16.98
N PRO A 67 -0.14 -2.25 17.77
CA PRO A 67 0.09 -2.63 19.15
C PRO A 67 1.09 -3.78 19.29
N GLY A 68 0.93 -4.82 18.49
CA GLY A 68 1.85 -5.97 18.50
C GLY A 68 3.23 -5.64 17.93
N LEU A 69 3.29 -4.84 16.87
CA LEU A 69 4.54 -4.37 16.28
C LEU A 69 5.34 -3.53 17.26
N MET A 70 4.70 -2.54 17.90
CA MET A 70 5.38 -1.65 18.85
C MET A 70 5.89 -2.41 20.07
N ALA A 71 5.10 -3.31 20.65
CA ALA A 71 5.56 -4.16 21.76
C ALA A 71 6.77 -5.03 21.38
N LYS A 72 6.84 -5.48 20.12
CA LYS A 72 8.00 -6.21 19.61
C LYS A 72 9.22 -5.31 19.42
N LEU A 73 9.04 -4.12 18.84
CA LEU A 73 10.13 -3.17 18.60
C LEU A 73 10.72 -2.65 19.91
N GLU A 74 9.90 -2.32 20.90
CA GLU A 74 10.37 -1.89 22.23
C GLU A 74 11.29 -2.93 22.88
N ARG A 75 11.01 -4.21 22.70
CA ARG A 75 11.80 -5.30 23.26
C ARG A 75 13.06 -5.60 22.44
N ASP A 76 12.91 -5.71 21.11
CA ASP A 76 13.93 -6.31 20.24
C ASP A 76 14.77 -5.26 19.49
N ALA A 77 14.26 -4.04 19.33
CA ALA A 77 14.87 -2.97 18.54
C ALA A 77 14.49 -1.56 19.04
N PRO A 78 14.85 -1.19 20.27
CA PRO A 78 14.35 0.01 20.94
C PRO A 78 14.80 1.33 20.27
N GLY A 79 15.81 1.29 19.39
CA GLY A 79 16.26 2.44 18.62
C GLY A 79 15.49 2.68 17.32
N LEU A 80 14.57 1.79 16.94
CA LEU A 80 13.74 1.96 15.76
C LEU A 80 12.48 2.77 16.05
N SER A 81 12.10 3.61 15.08
CA SER A 81 10.86 4.37 15.11
C SER A 81 9.98 3.99 13.92
N VAL A 82 8.67 4.09 14.10
CA VAL A 82 7.69 3.86 13.03
C VAL A 82 6.86 5.11 12.84
N ARG A 83 6.74 5.56 11.60
CA ARG A 83 5.83 6.61 11.17
C ARG A 83 4.79 6.01 10.24
N VAL A 84 3.51 6.22 10.55
CA VAL A 84 2.43 5.74 9.69
C VAL A 84 1.92 6.90 8.83
N VAL A 85 1.72 6.62 7.55
CA VAL A 85 1.08 7.52 6.60
C VAL A 85 -0.20 6.89 6.04
N PRO A 86 -1.24 7.67 5.75
CA PRO A 86 -2.48 7.14 5.22
C PRO A 86 -2.30 6.46 3.87
N LEU A 87 -2.83 5.24 3.72
CA LEU A 87 -2.89 4.54 2.45
C LEU A 87 -4.24 4.82 1.77
N ILE A 88 -4.26 5.79 0.89
CA ILE A 88 -5.47 6.22 0.14
C ILE A 88 -5.53 5.69 -1.29
N THR A 89 -4.58 4.85 -1.68
CA THR A 89 -4.48 4.28 -3.04
C THR A 89 -4.59 2.75 -3.03
N ARG A 90 -5.05 2.19 -4.14
CA ARG A 90 -5.03 0.74 -4.39
C ARG A 90 -3.73 0.25 -5.02
N ASP A 91 -2.89 1.17 -5.47
CA ASP A 91 -1.55 0.92 -5.98
C ASP A 91 -0.53 1.73 -5.16
N PRO A 92 0.19 1.09 -4.25
CA PRO A 92 1.16 1.76 -3.39
C PRO A 92 2.53 2.00 -4.07
N ARG A 93 2.77 1.42 -5.25
CA ARG A 93 4.08 1.50 -5.93
C ARG A 93 4.60 2.93 -6.09
N PRO A 94 3.79 3.92 -6.49
CA PRO A 94 4.27 5.30 -6.60
C PRO A 94 4.74 5.91 -5.26
N LEU A 95 4.17 5.50 -4.13
CA LEU A 95 4.64 5.95 -2.80
C LEU A 95 6.00 5.34 -2.45
N LEU A 96 6.18 4.05 -2.78
CA LEU A 96 7.42 3.32 -2.54
C LEU A 96 8.53 3.78 -3.47
N GLU A 97 8.23 4.03 -4.74
CA GLU A 97 9.20 4.52 -5.75
C GLU A 97 9.72 5.93 -5.46
N LYS A 98 8.91 6.76 -4.80
CA LYS A 98 9.28 8.13 -4.39
C LYS A 98 9.89 8.22 -3.00
N ASP A 99 10.11 7.10 -2.33
CA ASP A 99 10.56 7.04 -0.94
C ASP A 99 9.62 7.81 0.05
N GLU A 100 8.34 7.93 -0.30
CA GLU A 100 7.32 8.51 0.59
C GLU A 100 6.90 7.50 1.67
N ALA A 101 7.09 6.20 1.41
CA ALA A 101 6.97 5.12 2.36
C ALA A 101 8.00 4.02 2.05
N ASP A 102 8.47 3.34 3.10
CA ASP A 102 9.36 2.19 2.99
C ASP A 102 8.59 0.89 2.74
N MET A 103 7.39 0.81 3.28
CA MET A 103 6.50 -0.35 3.14
C MET A 103 5.04 0.10 3.04
N ALA A 104 4.25 -0.69 2.31
CA ALA A 104 2.80 -0.53 2.26
C ALA A 104 2.12 -1.81 2.72
N VAL A 105 1.19 -1.69 3.68
CA VAL A 105 0.42 -2.82 4.22
C VAL A 105 -1.05 -2.64 3.86
N GLY A 106 -1.57 -3.58 3.06
CA GLY A 106 -2.94 -3.50 2.58
C GLY A 106 -3.32 -4.65 1.66
N TYR A 107 -4.44 -4.50 0.98
CA TYR A 107 -4.95 -5.46 0.02
C TYR A 107 -4.77 -4.92 -1.41
N PHE A 108 -3.84 -5.51 -2.15
CA PHE A 108 -3.39 -5.05 -3.47
C PHE A 108 -3.48 -6.15 -4.54
N PRO A 109 -4.66 -6.72 -4.83
CA PRO A 109 -4.77 -7.88 -5.73
C PRO A 109 -4.28 -7.59 -7.14
N SER A 110 -4.57 -6.41 -7.68
CA SER A 110 -4.14 -6.01 -9.03
C SER A 110 -2.62 -5.83 -9.11
N VAL A 111 -2.00 -5.25 -8.08
CA VAL A 111 -0.54 -5.07 -8.00
C VAL A 111 0.13 -6.43 -7.89
N LEU A 112 -0.37 -7.32 -7.04
CA LEU A 112 0.18 -8.67 -6.89
C LEU A 112 0.06 -9.47 -8.19
N GLY A 113 -1.06 -9.34 -8.90
CA GLY A 113 -1.26 -9.97 -10.21
C GLY A 113 -0.25 -9.46 -11.25
N ASP A 114 -0.06 -8.14 -11.34
CA ASP A 114 0.92 -7.52 -12.24
C ASP A 114 2.35 -7.95 -11.93
N LEU A 115 2.77 -7.87 -10.66
CA LEU A 115 4.12 -8.29 -10.25
C LEU A 115 4.37 -9.77 -10.54
N THR A 116 3.36 -10.62 -10.35
CA THR A 116 3.45 -12.05 -10.66
C THR A 116 3.63 -12.28 -12.17
N ALA A 117 2.84 -11.58 -12.99
CA ALA A 117 2.93 -11.69 -14.45
C ALA A 117 4.29 -11.22 -14.97
N ARG A 118 4.82 -10.12 -14.45
CA ARG A 118 6.15 -9.60 -14.78
C ARG A 118 7.28 -10.54 -14.37
N ALA A 119 7.18 -11.14 -13.17
CA ALA A 119 8.13 -12.16 -12.72
C ALA A 119 8.16 -13.37 -13.66
N GLN A 120 6.97 -13.84 -14.09
CA GLN A 120 6.86 -14.95 -15.04
C GLN A 120 7.43 -14.60 -16.41
N ALA A 121 7.38 -13.32 -16.82
CA ALA A 121 8.02 -12.82 -18.03
C ALA A 121 9.53 -12.62 -17.90
N GLY A 122 10.14 -12.88 -16.73
CA GLY A 122 11.56 -12.70 -16.47
C GLY A 122 11.98 -11.24 -16.27
N GLU A 123 11.02 -10.34 -16.02
CA GLU A 123 11.32 -8.94 -15.73
C GLU A 123 11.82 -8.75 -14.29
N ALA A 124 12.72 -7.80 -14.10
CA ALA A 124 13.15 -7.41 -12.76
C ALA A 124 11.98 -6.74 -12.01
N ILE A 125 11.69 -7.26 -10.83
CA ILE A 125 10.67 -6.71 -9.94
C ILE A 125 11.40 -5.89 -8.88
N GLY A 126 11.13 -4.58 -8.84
CA GLY A 126 11.73 -3.66 -7.86
C GLY A 126 11.11 -3.75 -6.46
N PHE A 127 10.16 -4.67 -6.23
CA PHE A 127 9.41 -4.76 -4.97
C PHE A 127 9.45 -6.18 -4.41
N ALA A 128 9.69 -6.29 -3.10
CA ALA A 128 9.45 -7.52 -2.36
C ALA A 128 8.00 -7.54 -1.85
N THR A 129 7.34 -8.69 -1.90
CA THR A 129 5.99 -8.85 -1.40
C THR A 129 5.90 -10.01 -0.42
N GLN A 130 5.15 -9.84 0.65
CA GLN A 130 4.88 -10.89 1.62
C GLN A 130 3.41 -10.89 2.04
N ARG A 131 2.80 -12.07 2.05
CA ARG A 131 1.47 -12.22 2.63
C ARG A 131 1.59 -12.26 4.15
N LEU A 132 0.90 -11.34 4.82
CA LEU A 132 0.85 -11.28 6.28
C LEU A 132 -0.29 -12.15 6.83
N PHE A 133 -1.49 -12.04 6.25
CA PHE A 133 -2.67 -12.79 6.67
C PHE A 133 -3.64 -12.95 5.49
N SER A 134 -4.68 -13.76 5.69
CA SER A 134 -5.81 -13.90 4.79
C SER A 134 -7.08 -13.56 5.55
N GLY A 135 -8.04 -12.95 4.87
CA GLY A 135 -9.34 -12.63 5.43
C GLY A 135 -10.45 -12.86 4.40
N GLU A 136 -11.67 -12.83 4.87
CA GLU A 136 -12.87 -12.94 4.04
C GLU A 136 -13.72 -11.68 4.18
N TYR A 137 -14.38 -11.29 3.10
CA TYR A 137 -15.39 -10.25 3.16
C TYR A 137 -16.63 -10.80 3.83
N VAL A 138 -17.13 -10.09 4.82
CA VAL A 138 -18.38 -10.40 5.49
C VAL A 138 -19.39 -9.28 5.31
N CYS A 139 -20.66 -9.64 5.31
CA CYS A 139 -21.75 -8.67 5.31
C CYS A 139 -22.09 -8.30 6.77
N ALA A 140 -21.63 -7.14 7.22
CA ALA A 140 -21.96 -6.61 8.53
C ALA A 140 -23.26 -5.82 8.50
N MET A 141 -24.12 -6.03 9.50
CA MET A 141 -25.38 -5.33 9.66
C MET A 141 -25.80 -5.31 11.12
N ARG A 142 -26.71 -4.40 11.49
CA ARG A 142 -27.28 -4.41 12.83
C ARG A 142 -28.05 -5.71 13.10
N HIS A 143 -28.13 -6.13 14.36
CA HIS A 143 -28.70 -7.41 14.78
C HIS A 143 -30.17 -7.61 14.31
N ASP A 144 -30.98 -6.54 14.32
CA ASP A 144 -32.39 -6.57 13.94
C ASP A 144 -32.64 -6.26 12.45
N HIS A 145 -31.60 -6.23 11.63
CA HIS A 145 -31.73 -5.95 10.20
C HIS A 145 -32.55 -7.04 9.50
N PRO A 146 -33.47 -6.67 8.56
CA PRO A 146 -34.29 -7.67 7.85
C PRO A 146 -33.48 -8.76 7.12
N LEU A 147 -32.26 -8.44 6.67
CA LEU A 147 -31.38 -9.42 6.03
C LEU A 147 -30.76 -10.41 7.02
N ALA A 148 -30.74 -10.14 8.31
CA ALA A 148 -30.28 -11.09 9.33
C ALA A 148 -31.22 -12.28 9.51
N LYS A 149 -32.46 -12.16 9.02
CA LYS A 149 -33.46 -13.23 9.07
C LYS A 149 -33.39 -14.08 7.79
N GLY A 150 -32.86 -15.33 7.94
CA GLY A 150 -32.74 -16.30 6.86
C GLY A 150 -31.51 -16.09 5.97
N PRO A 151 -31.36 -16.87 4.88
CA PRO A 151 -30.15 -16.89 4.07
C PRO A 151 -29.93 -15.58 3.32
N LEU A 152 -28.70 -15.09 3.33
CA LEU A 152 -28.28 -13.94 2.54
C LEU A 152 -28.01 -14.37 1.09
N THR A 153 -29.02 -14.21 0.23
CA THR A 153 -28.86 -14.47 -1.22
C THR A 153 -28.30 -13.24 -1.93
N LEU A 154 -27.68 -13.43 -3.09
CA LEU A 154 -27.15 -12.35 -3.92
C LEU A 154 -28.23 -11.29 -4.25
N ASN A 155 -29.46 -11.72 -4.58
CA ASN A 155 -30.56 -10.80 -4.85
C ASN A 155 -30.94 -9.97 -3.62
N ARG A 156 -31.02 -10.59 -2.44
CA ARG A 156 -31.30 -9.84 -1.18
C ARG A 156 -30.19 -8.87 -0.85
N PHE A 157 -28.94 -9.26 -1.10
CA PHE A 157 -27.77 -8.39 -0.93
C PHE A 157 -27.84 -7.19 -1.88
N CYS A 158 -28.00 -7.41 -3.18
CA CYS A 158 -28.04 -6.32 -4.18
C CYS A 158 -29.19 -5.33 -3.95
N ASN A 159 -30.35 -5.82 -3.50
CA ASN A 159 -31.53 -4.98 -3.24
C ASN A 159 -31.47 -4.20 -1.92
N ALA A 160 -30.45 -4.41 -1.10
CA ALA A 160 -30.27 -3.67 0.13
C ALA A 160 -29.59 -2.31 -0.11
N ARG A 161 -29.68 -1.44 0.89
CA ARG A 161 -28.92 -0.18 0.95
C ARG A 161 -27.62 -0.43 1.69
N HIS A 162 -26.49 -0.05 1.06
CA HIS A 162 -25.15 -0.32 1.60
C HIS A 162 -24.44 0.94 2.07
N VAL A 163 -23.61 0.78 3.08
CA VAL A 163 -22.56 1.73 3.42
C VAL A 163 -21.26 1.21 2.84
N LEU A 164 -20.53 2.05 2.13
CA LEU A 164 -19.23 1.75 1.57
C LEU A 164 -18.16 2.56 2.30
N VAL A 165 -17.13 1.87 2.80
CA VAL A 165 -15.90 2.53 3.23
C VAL A 165 -14.99 2.69 2.02
N SER A 166 -14.64 3.93 1.68
CA SER A 166 -13.79 4.26 0.53
C SER A 166 -12.83 5.39 0.87
N TYR A 167 -11.60 5.06 1.20
CA TYR A 167 -10.56 6.03 1.54
C TYR A 167 -10.24 7.02 0.40
N SER A 168 -10.48 6.63 -0.84
CA SER A 168 -10.30 7.48 -2.03
C SER A 168 -11.54 8.28 -2.42
N GLY A 169 -12.64 8.17 -1.66
CA GLY A 169 -13.93 8.81 -1.97
C GLY A 169 -14.64 8.22 -3.20
N ARG A 170 -14.16 7.14 -3.80
CA ARG A 170 -14.82 6.49 -4.95
C ARG A 170 -16.16 5.88 -4.51
N PRO A 171 -17.23 6.00 -5.33
CA PRO A 171 -18.54 5.44 -4.98
C PRO A 171 -18.65 3.93 -5.27
N PHE A 172 -17.54 3.22 -5.41
CA PHE A 172 -17.47 1.79 -5.67
C PHE A 172 -16.22 1.15 -5.06
N GLY A 173 -16.28 -0.14 -4.75
CA GLY A 173 -15.21 -0.93 -4.15
C GLY A 173 -15.04 -2.29 -4.84
N PHE A 174 -14.21 -3.15 -4.28
CA PHE A 174 -13.94 -4.50 -4.83
C PHE A 174 -15.19 -5.36 -5.00
N ILE A 175 -16.16 -5.23 -4.09
CA ILE A 175 -17.44 -5.95 -4.19
C ILE A 175 -18.24 -5.46 -5.41
N ASP A 176 -18.20 -4.17 -5.72
CA ASP A 176 -18.91 -3.60 -6.86
C ASP A 176 -18.29 -4.07 -8.18
N GLU A 177 -16.95 -4.18 -8.22
CA GLU A 177 -16.22 -4.74 -9.35
C GLU A 177 -16.58 -6.24 -9.55
N ALA A 178 -16.64 -7.01 -8.46
CA ALA A 178 -17.04 -8.41 -8.51
C ALA A 178 -18.51 -8.60 -8.94
N LEU A 179 -19.41 -7.72 -8.49
CA LEU A 179 -20.82 -7.73 -8.89
C LEU A 179 -20.98 -7.39 -10.37
N ALA A 180 -20.20 -6.43 -10.88
CA ALA A 180 -20.24 -6.04 -12.30
C ALA A 180 -19.87 -7.20 -13.23
N VAL A 181 -18.92 -8.06 -12.85
CA VAL A 181 -18.58 -9.30 -13.60
C VAL A 181 -19.79 -10.25 -13.71
N LEU A 182 -20.69 -10.23 -12.70
CA LEU A 182 -21.91 -11.02 -12.68
C LEU A 182 -23.11 -10.30 -13.31
N GLY A 183 -22.90 -9.11 -13.92
CA GLY A 183 -23.97 -8.27 -14.43
C GLY A 183 -24.91 -7.76 -13.33
N ARG A 184 -24.40 -7.55 -12.13
CA ARG A 184 -25.13 -7.10 -10.94
C ARG A 184 -24.57 -5.79 -10.42
N GLU A 185 -25.41 -5.08 -9.69
CA GLU A 185 -25.06 -3.85 -8.97
C GLU A 185 -25.75 -3.85 -7.61
N ARG A 186 -25.30 -2.97 -6.71
CA ARG A 186 -25.93 -2.71 -5.43
C ARG A 186 -26.10 -1.20 -5.19
N HIS A 187 -27.04 -0.83 -4.34
CA HIS A 187 -27.29 0.57 -3.99
C HIS A 187 -26.34 1.02 -2.86
N ILE A 188 -25.36 1.84 -3.19
CA ILE A 188 -24.53 2.52 -2.18
C ILE A 188 -25.27 3.77 -1.70
N ALA A 189 -25.85 3.69 -0.50
CA ALA A 189 -26.61 4.77 0.09
C ALA A 189 -25.73 5.80 0.82
N LEU A 190 -24.53 5.39 1.24
CA LEU A 190 -23.58 6.23 1.95
C LEU A 190 -22.16 5.75 1.66
N THR A 191 -21.28 6.68 1.36
CA THR A 191 -19.83 6.43 1.30
C THR A 191 -19.16 7.21 2.42
N VAL A 192 -18.30 6.51 3.17
CA VAL A 192 -17.50 7.10 4.26
C VAL A 192 -16.02 6.79 4.02
N ASN A 193 -15.15 7.60 4.58
CA ASN A 193 -13.69 7.42 4.43
C ASN A 193 -13.07 6.57 5.56
N GLN A 194 -13.83 6.33 6.61
CA GLN A 194 -13.45 5.49 7.76
C GLN A 194 -14.66 4.75 8.32
#